data_5374d610403a40d92b53d4b4b2a039a3
#
_entry.id   5374d610403a40d92b53d4b4b2a039a3
#
_cell.length_a   1.000
_cell.length_b   1.000
_cell.length_c   1.000
_cell.angle_alpha   90.00
_cell.angle_beta   90.00
_cell.angle_gamma   90.00
#
_symmetry.space_group_name_H-M   'P 1'
#
loop_
_entity.id
_entity.type
_entity.pdbx_description
1 polymer ?
#
loop_
_entity_poly.entity_id
_entity_poly.type
_entity_poly.pdbx_seq_one_letter_code
_entity_poly.pdbx_strand_id
1 'polypeptide(L)'
;MTRLGARLLIALVSALLAIGVVACGEGLGFSGNVGLELTYTPVPPLSYNIETGLTLGLSVADFTFESETIFDLSGFQSQEFGVAVGIGVVSIADEILFDPYFSWNQLSVDANIVGITVGVDLILADIAGQTASHSMGTVLELSSGVISGFSITTLSGFGATNLVNLLGGIEAPHSYGLLGLFYNLDGLCVTQTEPKVTIVPNFYFEEEFVRLEIDFCGILSSSSTWLNWNGFVKEVFEFGYRFEEPCLAFLTAITIDDSFAIIGLDFILDLGIGAVQFTSWTSFAPPTTPSVLPVVFSGQRFAVSFEIFGVWITSETGFDGSFLFERQRLAIVAEIEPVTFTSLTVFDGLGFSSQCLRAGVTFYGVTLYTTAAFDTSGVTEVSVGFEWSF
;
A
#
# COMPACT_ATOMS: atom_id res chain seq x y z
N MET A 1 4.43 -27.04 12.71
CA MET A 1 5.78 -26.57 13.05
C MET A 1 6.66 -27.77 13.39
N THR A 2 7.67 -28.04 12.61
CA THR A 2 8.64 -29.11 12.92
C THR A 2 9.50 -28.65 14.10
N ARG A 3 9.87 -29.57 15.00
CA ARG A 3 10.74 -29.30 16.18
C ARG A 3 12.08 -28.61 15.80
N LEU A 4 12.41 -28.60 14.52
CA LEU A 4 13.59 -27.94 13.96
C LEU A 4 13.41 -26.41 13.90
N GLY A 5 12.23 -25.90 13.48
CA GLY A 5 11.96 -24.46 13.39
C GLY A 5 11.97 -23.77 14.75
N ALA A 6 11.36 -24.40 15.77
CA ALA A 6 11.39 -23.87 17.13
C ALA A 6 12.82 -23.82 17.73
N ARG A 7 13.68 -24.79 17.37
CA ARG A 7 15.09 -24.80 17.83
C ARG A 7 15.93 -23.75 17.11
N LEU A 8 15.67 -23.51 15.82
CA LEU A 8 16.34 -22.46 15.05
C LEU A 8 15.95 -21.07 15.58
N LEU A 9 14.67 -20.86 15.86
CA LEU A 9 14.15 -19.61 16.45
C LEU A 9 14.80 -19.34 17.83
N ILE A 10 14.83 -20.34 18.71
CA ILE A 10 15.46 -20.21 20.03
C ILE A 10 16.97 -19.95 19.89
N ALA A 11 17.64 -20.58 18.94
CA ALA A 11 19.07 -20.36 18.69
C ALA A 11 19.33 -18.95 18.13
N LEU A 12 18.48 -18.45 17.22
CA LEU A 12 18.57 -17.11 16.65
C LEU A 12 18.33 -16.05 17.74
N VAL A 13 17.27 -16.18 18.52
CA VAL A 13 16.96 -15.27 19.63
C VAL A 13 18.06 -15.31 20.70
N SER A 14 18.60 -16.47 21.00
CA SER A 14 19.73 -16.59 21.94
C SER A 14 21.02 -15.98 21.41
N ALA A 15 21.29 -16.11 20.11
CA ALA A 15 22.44 -15.48 19.47
C ALA A 15 22.29 -13.95 19.42
N LEU A 16 21.09 -13.43 19.11
CA LEU A 16 20.76 -12.01 19.13
C LEU A 16 20.85 -11.41 20.54
N LEU A 17 20.35 -12.11 21.57
CA LEU A 17 20.51 -11.71 22.96
C LEU A 17 22.01 -11.74 23.39
N ALA A 18 22.80 -12.68 22.93
CA ALA A 18 24.23 -12.73 23.22
C ALA A 18 25.01 -11.59 22.53
N ILE A 19 24.63 -11.20 21.31
CA ILE A 19 25.19 -10.05 20.61
C ILE A 19 24.80 -8.74 21.32
N GLY A 20 23.56 -8.60 21.76
CA GLY A 20 23.08 -7.44 22.53
C GLY A 20 23.82 -7.25 23.85
N VAL A 21 24.23 -8.31 24.54
CA VAL A 21 25.00 -8.24 25.79
C VAL A 21 26.46 -7.83 25.55
N VAL A 22 27.03 -8.07 24.41
CA VAL A 22 28.42 -7.70 24.07
C VAL A 22 28.53 -6.24 23.59
N ALA A 23 27.44 -5.65 23.08
CA ALA A 23 27.39 -4.26 22.60
C ALA A 23 27.13 -3.20 23.71
N CYS A 24 27.41 -3.50 24.98
CA CYS A 24 27.13 -2.68 26.17
C CYS A 24 27.82 -1.30 26.23
N GLY A 25 27.94 -0.59 25.11
CA GLY A 25 28.43 0.82 25.09
C GLY A 25 27.47 1.78 24.39
N GLU A 26 26.58 1.30 23.54
CA GLU A 26 25.60 2.11 22.81
C GLU A 26 24.19 1.67 23.19
N GLY A 27 23.26 2.62 23.34
CA GLY A 27 21.94 2.39 23.92
C GLY A 27 21.17 1.26 23.23
N LEU A 28 20.81 0.22 23.97
CA LEU A 28 19.89 -0.83 23.55
C LEU A 28 18.47 -0.27 23.57
N GLY A 29 17.83 -0.17 22.41
CA GLY A 29 16.41 0.15 22.28
C GLY A 29 15.58 -1.14 22.28
N PHE A 30 14.56 -1.18 23.11
CA PHE A 30 13.54 -2.23 23.12
C PHE A 30 12.17 -1.60 22.98
N SER A 31 11.36 -2.10 22.06
CA SER A 31 10.00 -1.63 21.80
C SER A 31 9.09 -2.83 21.57
N GLY A 32 7.80 -2.63 21.73
CA GLY A 32 6.84 -3.65 21.40
C GLY A 32 5.42 -3.13 21.39
N ASN A 33 4.56 -3.94 20.80
CA ASN A 33 3.13 -3.69 20.74
C ASN A 33 2.38 -5.00 21.02
N VAL A 34 1.30 -4.90 21.78
CA VAL A 34 0.35 -6.00 22.00
C VAL A 34 -1.02 -5.52 21.62
N GLY A 35 -1.62 -6.15 20.61
CA GLY A 35 -2.96 -5.89 20.14
C GLY A 35 -3.92 -7.04 20.42
N LEU A 36 -5.18 -6.72 20.65
CA LEU A 36 -6.29 -7.66 20.67
C LEU A 36 -7.51 -7.00 20.02
N GLU A 37 -8.11 -7.69 19.07
CA GLU A 37 -9.33 -7.28 18.41
C GLU A 37 -10.38 -8.37 18.46
N LEU A 38 -11.60 -8.02 18.85
CA LEU A 38 -12.79 -8.85 18.77
C LEU A 38 -13.69 -8.33 17.68
N THR A 39 -13.90 -9.13 16.63
CA THR A 39 -14.78 -8.81 15.51
C THR A 39 -16.04 -9.66 15.56
N TYR A 40 -17.20 -9.04 15.34
CA TYR A 40 -18.50 -9.69 15.25
C TYR A 40 -19.19 -9.32 13.95
N THR A 41 -19.61 -10.34 13.19
CA THR A 41 -20.35 -10.20 11.93
C THR A 41 -21.79 -10.63 12.14
N PRO A 42 -22.75 -9.67 12.25
CA PRO A 42 -24.16 -9.98 12.55
C PRO A 42 -24.97 -10.48 11.34
N VAL A 43 -24.42 -10.37 10.13
CA VAL A 43 -25.08 -10.88 8.90
C VAL A 43 -24.89 -12.40 8.80
N PRO A 44 -25.96 -13.18 8.58
CA PRO A 44 -25.84 -14.64 8.50
C PRO A 44 -24.89 -15.13 7.38
N PRO A 45 -24.03 -16.15 7.68
CA PRO A 45 -23.92 -16.82 8.96
C PRO A 45 -23.23 -15.94 10.02
N LEU A 46 -23.83 -15.86 11.20
CA LEU A 46 -23.25 -15.13 12.34
C LEU A 46 -21.85 -15.67 12.62
N SER A 47 -20.87 -14.81 12.71
CA SER A 47 -19.49 -15.18 13.04
C SER A 47 -18.87 -14.21 14.04
N TYR A 48 -17.89 -14.69 14.77
CA TYR A 48 -17.02 -13.87 15.60
C TYR A 48 -15.59 -14.36 15.44
N ASN A 49 -14.64 -13.45 15.48
CA ASN A 49 -13.20 -13.72 15.47
C ASN A 49 -12.54 -12.96 16.63
N ILE A 50 -11.47 -13.51 17.16
CA ILE A 50 -10.59 -12.85 18.11
C ILE A 50 -9.20 -12.92 17.50
N GLU A 51 -8.62 -11.78 17.23
CA GLU A 51 -7.26 -11.67 16.72
C GLU A 51 -6.35 -11.08 17.80
N THR A 52 -5.15 -11.62 17.92
CA THR A 52 -4.12 -11.13 18.82
C THR A 52 -2.83 -10.94 18.08
N GLY A 53 -2.26 -9.74 18.14
CA GLY A 53 -0.97 -9.38 17.57
C GLY A 53 0.07 -9.14 18.68
N LEU A 54 1.30 -9.59 18.43
CA LEU A 54 2.46 -9.30 19.26
C LEU A 54 3.60 -8.84 18.36
N THR A 55 4.01 -7.59 18.50
CA THR A 55 5.18 -7.03 17.84
C THR A 55 6.28 -6.79 18.86
N LEU A 56 7.49 -7.20 18.53
CA LEU A 56 8.69 -6.98 19.34
C LEU A 56 9.79 -6.37 18.47
N GLY A 57 10.34 -5.24 18.91
CA GLY A 57 11.45 -4.55 18.26
C GLY A 57 12.69 -4.50 19.16
N LEU A 58 13.85 -4.66 18.54
CA LEU A 58 15.16 -4.50 19.16
C LEU A 58 16.04 -3.63 18.24
N SER A 59 16.67 -2.60 18.78
CA SER A 59 17.63 -1.77 18.06
C SER A 59 18.93 -1.61 18.84
N VAL A 60 20.06 -1.75 18.15
CA VAL A 60 21.41 -1.54 18.72
C VAL A 60 22.29 -0.92 17.63
N ALA A 61 22.71 0.32 17.83
CA ALA A 61 23.44 1.09 16.82
C ALA A 61 22.70 1.06 15.46
N ASP A 62 23.37 0.62 14.41
CA ASP A 62 22.81 0.54 13.05
C ASP A 62 22.11 -0.81 12.76
N PHE A 63 21.87 -1.64 13.79
CA PHE A 63 21.16 -2.90 13.67
C PHE A 63 19.75 -2.77 14.24
N THR A 64 18.74 -3.24 13.51
CA THR A 64 17.36 -3.37 13.96
C THR A 64 16.85 -4.78 13.71
N PHE A 65 16.04 -5.26 14.62
CA PHE A 65 15.27 -6.50 14.49
C PHE A 65 13.84 -6.24 14.90
N GLU A 66 12.90 -6.73 14.11
CA GLU A 66 11.48 -6.68 14.40
C GLU A 66 10.86 -8.06 14.20
N SER A 67 9.87 -8.37 15.00
CA SER A 67 9.12 -9.62 14.91
C SER A 67 7.66 -9.33 15.20
N GLU A 68 6.78 -9.72 14.29
CA GLU A 68 5.34 -9.65 14.47
C GLU A 68 4.73 -11.04 14.38
N THR A 69 3.82 -11.35 15.29
CA THR A 69 3.10 -12.64 15.31
C THR A 69 1.62 -12.38 15.47
N ILE A 70 0.82 -12.97 14.60
CA ILE A 70 -0.64 -12.86 14.61
C ILE A 70 -1.26 -14.24 14.86
N PHE A 71 -2.21 -14.27 15.77
CA PHE A 71 -3.05 -15.43 16.08
C PHE A 71 -4.52 -15.03 16.03
N ASP A 72 -5.36 -15.95 15.58
CA ASP A 72 -6.81 -15.83 15.71
C ASP A 72 -7.42 -17.08 16.40
N LEU A 73 -8.76 -17.21 16.40
CA LEU A 73 -9.45 -18.38 16.97
C LEU A 73 -9.13 -19.69 16.25
N SER A 74 -8.70 -19.67 14.99
CA SER A 74 -8.26 -20.85 14.24
C SER A 74 -6.83 -21.25 14.55
N GLY A 75 -6.07 -20.38 15.22
CA GLY A 75 -4.70 -20.59 15.64
C GLY A 75 -3.72 -19.56 15.07
N PHE A 76 -2.52 -20.01 14.71
CA PHE A 76 -1.47 -19.20 14.11
C PHE A 76 -1.87 -18.71 12.72
N GLN A 77 -1.80 -17.40 12.48
CA GLN A 77 -2.09 -16.77 11.20
C GLN A 77 -0.83 -16.41 10.45
N SER A 78 0.03 -15.60 11.05
CA SER A 78 1.27 -15.17 10.42
C SER A 78 2.39 -14.91 11.42
N GLN A 79 3.61 -14.96 10.92
CA GLN A 79 4.82 -14.53 11.61
C GLN A 79 5.67 -13.75 10.61
N GLU A 80 6.01 -12.54 10.96
CA GLU A 80 6.93 -11.69 10.21
C GLU A 80 8.20 -11.45 11.01
N PHE A 81 9.33 -11.41 10.32
CA PHE A 81 10.62 -11.05 10.87
C PHE A 81 11.27 -10.02 9.96
N GLY A 82 11.67 -8.89 10.52
CA GLY A 82 12.48 -7.88 9.86
C GLY A 82 13.84 -7.77 10.52
N VAL A 83 14.89 -7.73 9.71
CA VAL A 83 16.26 -7.46 10.16
C VAL A 83 16.83 -6.38 9.26
N ALA A 84 17.41 -5.33 9.84
CA ALA A 84 18.15 -4.35 9.05
C ALA A 84 19.49 -4.01 9.71
N VAL A 85 20.50 -3.75 8.87
CA VAL A 85 21.83 -3.34 9.31
C VAL A 85 22.41 -2.29 8.38
N GLY A 86 22.93 -1.20 8.95
CA GLY A 86 23.68 -0.17 8.25
C GLY A 86 25.19 -0.41 8.32
N ILE A 87 25.88 -0.38 7.19
CA ILE A 87 27.34 -0.49 7.13
C ILE A 87 27.89 0.64 6.27
N GLY A 88 28.15 1.78 6.90
CA GLY A 88 28.64 2.96 6.22
C GLY A 88 27.60 3.55 5.24
N VAL A 89 27.83 3.42 3.93
CA VAL A 89 26.94 3.90 2.88
C VAL A 89 25.94 2.86 2.38
N VAL A 90 26.01 1.64 2.92
CA VAL A 90 25.18 0.49 2.52
C VAL A 90 24.23 0.16 3.65
N SER A 91 22.97 -0.05 3.35
CA SER A 91 21.97 -0.70 4.21
C SER A 91 21.55 -2.03 3.62
N ILE A 92 21.36 -3.01 4.49
CA ILE A 92 20.87 -4.34 4.14
C ILE A 92 19.70 -4.62 5.04
N ALA A 93 18.57 -4.98 4.44
CA ALA A 93 17.38 -5.42 5.16
C ALA A 93 16.92 -6.78 4.64
N ASP A 94 16.37 -7.59 5.52
CA ASP A 94 15.78 -8.89 5.18
C ASP A 94 14.46 -9.00 5.93
N GLU A 95 13.38 -9.23 5.19
CA GLU A 95 12.04 -9.38 5.69
C GLU A 95 11.50 -10.75 5.29
N ILE A 96 10.98 -11.48 6.25
CA ILE A 96 10.50 -12.85 6.07
C ILE A 96 9.10 -12.96 6.66
N LEU A 97 8.14 -13.33 5.84
CA LEU A 97 6.77 -13.62 6.25
C LEU A 97 6.51 -15.13 6.14
N PHE A 98 5.85 -15.67 7.16
CA PHE A 98 5.31 -17.02 7.17
C PHE A 98 3.84 -16.98 7.56
N ASP A 99 3.00 -17.61 6.77
CA ASP A 99 1.65 -18.00 7.15
C ASP A 99 1.48 -19.54 6.98
N PRO A 100 0.33 -20.14 7.32
CA PRO A 100 0.13 -21.58 7.14
C PRO A 100 0.19 -22.06 5.69
N TYR A 101 0.03 -21.17 4.72
CA TYR A 101 -0.14 -21.51 3.30
C TYR A 101 0.91 -20.86 2.40
N PHE A 102 1.54 -19.78 2.85
CA PHE A 102 2.44 -18.96 2.05
C PHE A 102 3.65 -18.53 2.87
N SER A 103 4.78 -18.41 2.25
CA SER A 103 5.96 -17.77 2.83
C SER A 103 6.64 -16.93 1.77
N TRP A 104 7.16 -15.79 2.17
CA TRP A 104 7.98 -14.97 1.31
C TRP A 104 9.18 -14.40 2.05
N ASN A 105 10.19 -14.01 1.30
CA ASN A 105 11.38 -13.37 1.79
C ASN A 105 11.76 -12.25 0.83
N GLN A 106 12.01 -11.07 1.35
CA GLN A 106 12.55 -9.93 0.61
C GLN A 106 13.90 -9.55 1.21
N LEU A 107 14.93 -9.69 0.43
CA LEU A 107 16.28 -9.21 0.74
C LEU A 107 16.50 -7.89 -0.01
N SER A 108 16.68 -6.80 0.72
CA SER A 108 16.92 -5.46 0.19
C SER A 108 18.35 -5.03 0.47
N VAL A 109 18.99 -4.47 -0.52
CA VAL A 109 20.34 -3.90 -0.41
C VAL A 109 20.33 -2.51 -1.04
N ASP A 110 20.53 -1.47 -0.21
CA ASP A 110 20.59 -0.09 -0.65
C ASP A 110 22.00 0.48 -0.44
N ALA A 111 22.42 1.31 -1.36
CA ALA A 111 23.67 2.04 -1.24
C ALA A 111 23.50 3.51 -1.64
N ASN A 112 23.97 4.44 -0.81
CA ASN A 112 24.04 5.85 -1.16
C ASN A 112 25.47 6.23 -1.49
N ILE A 113 25.73 6.48 -2.78
CA ILE A 113 27.06 6.80 -3.30
C ILE A 113 27.04 8.21 -3.88
N VAL A 114 27.60 9.17 -3.15
CA VAL A 114 27.72 10.58 -3.59
C VAL A 114 26.37 11.20 -4.01
N GLY A 115 25.31 10.90 -3.23
CA GLY A 115 23.96 11.45 -3.48
C GLY A 115 23.15 10.70 -4.55
N ILE A 116 23.64 9.54 -5.00
CA ILE A 116 22.89 8.59 -5.82
C ILE A 116 22.54 7.40 -4.93
N THR A 117 21.26 7.13 -4.77
CA THR A 117 20.78 5.90 -4.10
C THR A 117 20.55 4.82 -5.15
N VAL A 118 21.10 3.66 -4.91
CA VAL A 118 20.88 2.44 -5.70
C VAL A 118 20.34 1.38 -4.77
N GLY A 119 19.15 0.88 -5.05
CA GLY A 119 18.50 -0.20 -4.32
C GLY A 119 18.33 -1.45 -5.18
N VAL A 120 18.48 -2.62 -4.58
CA VAL A 120 18.20 -3.90 -5.21
C VAL A 120 17.44 -4.76 -4.21
N ASP A 121 16.24 -5.19 -4.57
CA ASP A 121 15.46 -6.16 -3.81
C ASP A 121 15.41 -7.49 -4.55
N LEU A 122 15.58 -8.55 -3.80
CA LEU A 122 15.36 -9.91 -4.24
C LEU A 122 14.20 -10.49 -3.44
N ILE A 123 13.13 -10.88 -4.14
CA ILE A 123 11.93 -11.44 -3.54
C ILE A 123 11.79 -12.90 -3.94
N LEU A 124 11.63 -13.74 -2.94
CA LEU A 124 11.38 -15.18 -3.09
C LEU A 124 10.06 -15.51 -2.39
N ALA A 125 9.22 -16.28 -3.05
CA ALA A 125 7.96 -16.73 -2.45
C ALA A 125 7.70 -18.21 -2.69
N ASP A 126 7.00 -18.83 -1.76
CA ASP A 126 6.65 -20.26 -1.79
C ASP A 126 5.24 -20.49 -1.23
N ILE A 127 4.49 -21.42 -1.82
CA ILE A 127 3.19 -21.86 -1.28
C ILE A 127 3.37 -23.24 -0.62
N ALA A 128 2.97 -23.32 0.64
CA ALA A 128 3.06 -24.55 1.41
C ALA A 128 2.25 -25.69 0.78
N GLY A 129 2.91 -26.85 0.65
CA GLY A 129 2.30 -28.09 0.15
C GLY A 129 2.30 -28.26 -1.37
N GLN A 130 2.84 -27.32 -2.14
CA GLN A 130 3.04 -27.46 -3.57
C GLN A 130 4.54 -27.58 -3.88
N THR A 131 4.99 -28.74 -4.31
CA THR A 131 6.41 -29.06 -4.52
C THR A 131 7.09 -28.35 -5.70
N ALA A 132 6.41 -27.44 -6.40
CA ALA A 132 6.91 -26.74 -7.57
C ALA A 132 6.48 -25.28 -7.65
N SER A 133 6.30 -24.62 -6.52
CA SER A 133 5.65 -23.30 -6.46
C SER A 133 6.59 -22.22 -5.92
N HIS A 134 7.77 -22.11 -6.52
CA HIS A 134 8.69 -21.04 -6.20
C HIS A 134 8.52 -19.89 -7.18
N SER A 135 8.42 -18.69 -6.66
CA SER A 135 8.41 -17.46 -7.46
C SER A 135 9.60 -16.59 -7.08
N MET A 136 10.09 -15.85 -8.04
CA MET A 136 11.19 -14.92 -7.85
C MET A 136 10.87 -13.60 -8.53
N GLY A 137 11.09 -12.51 -7.82
CA GLY A 137 11.04 -11.16 -8.36
C GLY A 137 12.29 -10.38 -7.99
N THR A 138 12.68 -9.43 -8.81
CA THR A 138 13.74 -8.47 -8.51
C THR A 138 13.24 -7.06 -8.71
N VAL A 139 13.59 -6.16 -7.79
CA VAL A 139 13.37 -4.72 -7.93
C VAL A 139 14.72 -4.05 -7.98
N LEU A 140 14.91 -3.18 -8.95
CA LEU A 140 16.09 -2.33 -9.05
C LEU A 140 15.63 -0.88 -8.94
N GLU A 141 16.16 -0.15 -7.97
CA GLU A 141 15.86 1.25 -7.74
C GLU A 141 17.08 2.14 -7.99
N LEU A 142 16.85 3.31 -8.56
CA LEU A 142 17.85 4.35 -8.74
C LEU A 142 17.22 5.70 -8.44
N SER A 143 17.84 6.50 -7.58
CA SER A 143 17.41 7.88 -7.35
C SER A 143 18.59 8.84 -7.18
N SER A 144 18.43 10.03 -7.71
CA SER A 144 19.42 11.12 -7.59
C SER A 144 18.69 12.46 -7.59
N GLY A 145 18.24 12.91 -6.44
CA GLY A 145 17.65 14.25 -6.24
C GLY A 145 16.60 14.74 -7.25
N VAL A 146 16.87 14.63 -8.53
CA VAL A 146 16.02 15.10 -9.65
C VAL A 146 15.42 13.95 -10.46
N ILE A 147 16.15 12.84 -10.56
CA ILE A 147 15.77 11.67 -11.37
C ILE A 147 15.64 10.49 -10.44
N SER A 148 14.51 9.82 -10.49
CA SER A 148 14.30 8.53 -9.86
C SER A 148 13.77 7.53 -10.89
N GLY A 149 14.01 6.27 -10.64
CA GLY A 149 13.50 5.20 -11.49
C GLY A 149 13.62 3.87 -10.79
N PHE A 150 12.77 2.95 -11.15
CA PHE A 150 12.86 1.57 -10.70
C PHE A 150 12.40 0.62 -11.81
N SER A 151 12.89 -0.60 -11.73
CA SER A 151 12.50 -1.71 -12.59
C SER A 151 12.09 -2.88 -11.71
N ILE A 152 10.97 -3.49 -12.02
CA ILE A 152 10.47 -4.71 -11.39
C ILE A 152 10.45 -5.80 -12.44
N THR A 153 11.23 -6.86 -12.23
CA THR A 153 11.27 -8.03 -13.11
C THR A 153 10.71 -9.23 -12.36
N THR A 154 9.72 -9.91 -12.93
CA THR A 154 9.16 -11.13 -12.37
C THR A 154 9.55 -12.36 -13.20
N LEU A 155 9.98 -13.37 -12.48
CA LEU A 155 10.36 -14.67 -13.02
C LEU A 155 9.42 -15.71 -12.41
N SER A 156 8.44 -16.14 -13.13
CA SER A 156 7.39 -17.10 -12.79
C SER A 156 6.49 -16.79 -11.56
N GLY A 157 5.21 -16.74 -11.79
CA GLY A 157 4.17 -16.79 -10.79
C GLY A 157 3.78 -15.50 -10.07
N PHE A 158 4.64 -14.51 -10.00
CA PHE A 158 4.26 -13.15 -9.62
C PHE A 158 4.05 -12.32 -10.88
N GLY A 159 2.82 -11.93 -11.20
CA GLY A 159 2.65 -10.84 -12.17
C GLY A 159 3.29 -9.56 -11.60
N ALA A 160 3.88 -8.71 -12.45
CA ALA A 160 4.47 -7.43 -12.01
C ALA A 160 3.47 -6.58 -11.21
N THR A 161 2.18 -6.65 -11.57
CA THR A 161 1.09 -6.00 -10.83
C THR A 161 0.96 -6.49 -9.39
N ASN A 162 1.14 -7.79 -9.14
CA ASN A 162 1.07 -8.33 -7.77
C ASN A 162 2.28 -7.90 -6.94
N LEU A 163 3.46 -7.83 -7.54
CA LEU A 163 4.66 -7.36 -6.88
C LEU A 163 4.57 -5.86 -6.56
N VAL A 164 4.05 -5.05 -7.48
CA VAL A 164 3.77 -3.61 -7.26
C VAL A 164 2.79 -3.43 -6.10
N ASN A 165 1.77 -4.27 -5.99
CA ASN A 165 0.79 -4.21 -4.90
C ASN A 165 1.42 -4.61 -3.55
N LEU A 166 2.31 -5.61 -3.53
CA LEU A 166 3.06 -6.02 -2.33
C LEU A 166 4.01 -4.92 -1.83
N LEU A 167 4.66 -4.21 -2.75
CA LEU A 167 5.62 -3.14 -2.43
C LEU A 167 4.96 -1.78 -2.11
N GLY A 168 3.66 -1.74 -1.85
CA GLY A 168 2.96 -0.53 -1.42
C GLY A 168 2.36 0.33 -2.53
N GLY A 169 2.06 -0.28 -3.66
CA GLY A 169 1.16 0.30 -4.65
C GLY A 169 1.75 1.49 -5.40
N ILE A 170 2.53 1.21 -6.43
CA ILE A 170 2.92 2.24 -7.41
C ILE A 170 1.89 2.22 -8.52
N GLU A 171 0.65 2.41 -8.22
CA GLU A 171 -0.36 2.71 -9.24
C GLU A 171 -0.44 4.23 -9.42
N ALA A 172 0.31 4.76 -10.40
CA ALA A 172 -0.05 6.02 -11.02
C ALA A 172 -1.44 5.86 -11.67
N PRO A 173 -2.25 6.81 -11.77
CA PRO A 173 -2.42 8.16 -11.29
C PRO A 173 -3.34 8.28 -10.06
N HIS A 174 -3.67 7.17 -9.38
CA HIS A 174 -4.63 7.13 -8.27
C HIS A 174 -4.11 7.75 -6.96
N SER A 175 -2.80 7.97 -6.85
CA SER A 175 -2.15 8.51 -5.66
C SER A 175 -2.01 10.03 -5.63
N TYR A 176 -2.47 10.75 -6.66
CA TYR A 176 -2.31 12.20 -6.71
C TYR A 176 -3.43 12.93 -5.94
N GLY A 177 -3.00 13.92 -5.14
CA GLY A 177 -3.88 14.83 -4.41
C GLY A 177 -4.86 14.10 -3.49
N LEU A 178 -6.07 14.66 -3.39
CA LEU A 178 -7.11 14.10 -2.52
C LEU A 178 -7.65 12.73 -2.98
N LEU A 179 -7.41 12.32 -4.22
CA LEU A 179 -7.84 11.01 -4.71
C LEU A 179 -7.06 9.88 -4.02
N GLY A 180 -5.79 10.08 -3.71
CA GLY A 180 -4.97 9.16 -2.93
C GLY A 180 -5.47 8.94 -1.50
N LEU A 181 -6.05 9.97 -0.88
CA LEU A 181 -6.67 9.84 0.44
C LEU A 181 -7.79 8.80 0.46
N PHE A 182 -8.67 8.83 -0.55
CA PHE A 182 -9.78 7.86 -0.62
C PHE A 182 -9.29 6.44 -0.90
N TYR A 183 -8.22 6.27 -1.65
CA TYR A 183 -7.60 4.96 -1.86
C TYR A 183 -7.16 4.34 -0.52
N ASN A 184 -6.50 5.11 0.33
CA ASN A 184 -6.07 4.65 1.66
C ASN A 184 -7.27 4.41 2.60
N LEU A 185 -8.34 5.19 2.50
CA LEU A 185 -9.54 5.04 3.32
C LEU A 185 -10.44 3.88 2.86
N ASP A 186 -10.43 3.53 1.58
CA ASP A 186 -11.18 2.38 1.06
C ASP A 186 -10.71 1.05 1.72
N GLY A 187 -9.44 0.98 2.18
CA GLY A 187 -8.90 -0.15 2.95
C GLY A 187 -9.33 -0.22 4.42
N LEU A 188 -9.98 0.82 4.97
CA LEU A 188 -10.27 0.93 6.40
C LEU A 188 -11.25 -0.15 6.92
N CYS A 189 -12.14 -0.65 6.07
CA CYS A 189 -13.14 -1.67 6.39
C CYS A 189 -13.20 -2.81 5.37
N VAL A 190 -12.22 -2.90 4.49
CA VAL A 190 -12.07 -4.05 3.60
C VAL A 190 -11.13 -5.01 4.31
N THR A 191 -11.62 -6.20 4.67
CA THR A 191 -10.74 -7.33 4.94
C THR A 191 -9.82 -7.45 3.73
N GLN A 192 -8.53 -7.21 3.91
CA GLN A 192 -7.56 -7.39 2.85
C GLN A 192 -7.70 -8.84 2.39
N THR A 193 -8.32 -9.04 1.24
CA THR A 193 -8.23 -10.33 0.57
C THR A 193 -6.78 -10.45 0.14
N GLU A 194 -6.06 -11.35 0.79
CA GLU A 194 -4.68 -11.66 0.44
C GLU A 194 -4.53 -11.78 -1.07
N PRO A 195 -3.47 -11.22 -1.68
CA PRO A 195 -3.26 -11.29 -3.10
C PRO A 195 -3.27 -12.76 -3.51
N LYS A 196 -4.18 -13.13 -4.40
CA LYS A 196 -4.21 -14.48 -4.97
C LYS A 196 -2.99 -14.64 -5.87
N VAL A 197 -1.91 -15.12 -5.32
CA VAL A 197 -0.71 -15.46 -6.08
C VAL A 197 -0.99 -16.75 -6.86
N THR A 198 -1.10 -16.64 -8.18
CA THR A 198 -1.23 -17.81 -9.07
C THR A 198 0.17 -18.22 -9.47
N ILE A 199 0.68 -19.33 -8.94
CA ILE A 199 2.05 -19.78 -9.16
C ILE A 199 2.10 -20.76 -10.32
N VAL A 200 3.05 -20.51 -11.23
CA VAL A 200 3.36 -21.38 -12.38
C VAL A 200 4.73 -22.05 -12.17
N PRO A 201 4.86 -23.37 -12.35
CA PRO A 201 5.98 -24.16 -11.82
C PRO A 201 7.30 -24.11 -12.61
N ASN A 202 7.60 -23.09 -13.37
CA ASN A 202 8.86 -22.98 -14.11
C ASN A 202 9.42 -21.57 -14.04
N PHE A 203 10.71 -21.40 -13.78
CA PHE A 203 11.39 -20.11 -13.85
C PHE A 203 11.50 -19.66 -15.31
N TYR A 204 10.64 -18.75 -15.73
CA TYR A 204 10.74 -18.04 -17.00
C TYR A 204 10.41 -16.56 -16.79
N PHE A 205 10.93 -15.69 -17.62
CA PHE A 205 10.57 -14.30 -17.64
C PHE A 205 9.05 -14.16 -17.87
N GLU A 206 8.36 -13.45 -17.00
CA GLU A 206 6.91 -13.26 -17.09
C GLU A 206 6.60 -11.83 -17.49
N GLU A 207 7.01 -10.87 -16.67
CA GLU A 207 6.74 -9.46 -16.88
C GLU A 207 7.90 -8.59 -16.39
N GLU A 208 8.02 -7.41 -16.96
CA GLU A 208 8.89 -6.34 -16.50
C GLU A 208 8.12 -5.02 -16.52
N PHE A 209 8.23 -4.30 -15.43
CA PHE A 209 7.75 -2.94 -15.28
C PHE A 209 8.92 -2.01 -15.07
N VAL A 210 9.03 -0.94 -15.84
CA VAL A 210 10.08 0.07 -15.70
C VAL A 210 9.41 1.43 -15.55
N ARG A 211 9.78 2.18 -14.52
CA ARG A 211 9.35 3.57 -14.32
C ARG A 211 10.54 4.49 -14.20
N LEU A 212 10.48 5.61 -14.89
CA LEU A 212 11.41 6.74 -14.78
C LEU A 212 10.62 7.98 -14.42
N GLU A 213 11.13 8.74 -13.45
CA GLU A 213 10.54 10.00 -13.02
C GLU A 213 11.57 11.11 -13.01
N ILE A 214 11.13 12.31 -13.37
CA ILE A 214 11.90 13.55 -13.30
C ILE A 214 11.04 14.56 -12.54
N ASP A 215 11.55 15.06 -11.43
CA ASP A 215 11.00 16.22 -10.70
C ASP A 215 12.08 17.31 -10.66
N PHE A 216 11.92 18.31 -11.49
CA PHE A 216 12.89 19.41 -11.60
C PHE A 216 12.17 20.75 -11.64
N CYS A 217 12.40 21.60 -10.61
CA CYS A 217 11.81 22.94 -10.54
C CYS A 217 10.30 22.97 -10.77
N GLY A 218 9.57 21.99 -10.24
CA GLY A 218 8.13 21.87 -10.40
C GLY A 218 7.68 21.20 -11.70
N ILE A 219 8.58 20.89 -12.63
CA ILE A 219 8.28 20.08 -13.82
C ILE A 219 8.27 18.62 -13.36
N LEU A 220 7.11 17.97 -13.56
CA LEU A 220 6.91 16.55 -13.30
C LEU A 220 6.83 15.83 -14.64
N SER A 221 7.65 14.81 -14.82
CA SER A 221 7.57 13.94 -15.99
C SER A 221 7.86 12.51 -15.58
N SER A 222 7.02 11.58 -16.01
CA SER A 222 7.29 10.15 -15.80
C SER A 222 6.98 9.34 -17.04
N SER A 223 7.62 8.19 -17.15
CA SER A 223 7.35 7.15 -18.13
C SER A 223 7.29 5.83 -17.39
N SER A 224 6.20 5.09 -17.60
CA SER A 224 5.95 3.77 -17.01
C SER A 224 5.68 2.78 -18.13
N THR A 225 6.58 1.82 -18.33
CA THR A 225 6.56 0.83 -19.41
C THR A 225 6.28 -0.56 -18.84
N TRP A 226 5.35 -1.29 -19.43
CA TRP A 226 5.05 -2.69 -19.14
C TRP A 226 5.46 -3.58 -20.30
N LEU A 227 6.24 -4.59 -20.01
CA LEU A 227 6.71 -5.61 -20.94
C LEU A 227 6.28 -6.99 -20.42
N ASN A 228 5.95 -7.91 -21.32
CA ASN A 228 5.75 -9.31 -20.99
C ASN A 228 6.51 -10.22 -21.95
N TRP A 229 6.31 -11.53 -21.83
CA TRP A 229 6.92 -12.52 -22.72
C TRP A 229 6.70 -12.23 -24.21
N ASN A 230 5.58 -11.62 -24.61
CA ASN A 230 5.27 -11.27 -25.99
C ASN A 230 5.87 -9.92 -26.43
N GLY A 231 6.49 -9.19 -25.52
CA GLY A 231 7.10 -7.89 -25.74
C GLY A 231 6.36 -6.75 -25.05
N PHE A 232 6.31 -5.60 -25.68
CA PHE A 232 5.66 -4.39 -25.16
C PHE A 232 4.15 -4.58 -24.98
N VAL A 233 3.64 -4.15 -23.83
CA VAL A 233 2.20 -4.25 -23.47
C VAL A 233 1.55 -2.89 -23.48
N LYS A 234 2.08 -1.94 -22.71
CA LYS A 234 1.58 -0.57 -22.62
C LYS A 234 2.65 0.35 -22.06
N GLU A 235 2.46 1.64 -22.28
CA GLU A 235 3.26 2.69 -21.68
C GLU A 235 2.36 3.84 -21.23
N VAL A 236 2.66 4.43 -20.07
CA VAL A 236 2.02 5.63 -19.55
C VAL A 236 3.05 6.73 -19.46
N PHE A 237 2.82 7.81 -20.17
CA PHE A 237 3.57 9.04 -20.07
C PHE A 237 2.80 10.04 -19.22
N GLU A 238 3.45 10.60 -18.21
CA GLU A 238 2.87 11.65 -17.39
C GLU A 238 3.69 12.93 -17.54
N PHE A 239 3.01 14.03 -17.70
CA PHE A 239 3.60 15.37 -17.75
C PHE A 239 2.79 16.33 -16.91
N GLY A 240 3.48 17.11 -16.11
CA GLY A 240 2.82 18.08 -15.27
C GLY A 240 3.72 19.21 -14.81
N TYR A 241 3.11 20.14 -14.09
CA TYR A 241 3.81 21.21 -13.43
C TYR A 241 3.16 21.50 -12.09
N ARG A 242 3.99 21.72 -11.07
CA ARG A 242 3.58 22.10 -9.73
C ARG A 242 4.10 23.51 -9.42
N PHE A 243 3.19 24.41 -9.08
CA PHE A 243 3.51 25.72 -8.50
C PHE A 243 3.50 25.60 -6.99
N GLU A 244 4.50 26.19 -6.33
CA GLU A 244 4.55 26.21 -4.87
C GLU A 244 3.59 27.27 -4.30
N GLU A 245 3.52 28.43 -4.96
CA GLU A 245 2.61 29.53 -4.59
C GLU A 245 1.98 30.16 -5.85
N PRO A 246 0.65 30.05 -6.07
CA PRO A 246 -0.31 29.29 -5.28
C PRO A 246 -0.06 27.77 -5.37
N CYS A 247 -0.50 27.00 -4.37
CA CYS A 247 -0.40 25.55 -4.42
C CYS A 247 -1.33 25.02 -5.52
N LEU A 248 -0.78 24.87 -6.70
CA LEU A 248 -1.48 24.47 -7.92
C LEU A 248 -0.62 23.45 -8.67
N ALA A 249 -1.16 22.28 -8.93
CA ALA A 249 -0.52 21.32 -9.81
C ALA A 249 -1.48 20.89 -10.93
N PHE A 250 -0.94 20.67 -12.11
CA PHE A 250 -1.64 20.00 -13.19
C PHE A 250 -0.79 18.87 -13.73
N LEU A 251 -1.44 17.77 -14.07
CA LEU A 251 -0.82 16.59 -14.62
C LEU A 251 -1.66 16.08 -15.79
N THR A 252 -1.01 15.61 -16.82
CA THR A 252 -1.62 14.91 -17.96
C THR A 252 -0.95 13.55 -18.09
N ALA A 253 -1.75 12.48 -18.13
CA ALA A 253 -1.25 11.13 -18.39
C ALA A 253 -1.79 10.63 -19.75
N ILE A 254 -0.92 10.03 -20.53
CA ILE A 254 -1.23 9.44 -21.85
C ILE A 254 -0.86 7.98 -21.79
N THR A 255 -1.82 7.09 -22.04
CA THR A 255 -1.60 5.64 -22.10
C THR A 255 -1.64 5.17 -23.55
N ILE A 256 -0.61 4.44 -23.97
CA ILE A 256 -0.55 3.77 -25.28
C ILE A 256 -0.47 2.25 -25.09
N ASP A 257 -1.02 1.49 -26.04
CA ASP A 257 -0.98 0.03 -26.05
C ASP A 257 0.15 -0.54 -26.93
N ASP A 258 0.18 -1.86 -27.09
CA ASP A 258 1.14 -2.62 -27.90
C ASP A 258 1.08 -2.30 -29.40
N SER A 259 -0.01 -1.71 -29.89
CA SER A 259 -0.17 -1.21 -31.25
C SER A 259 0.23 0.26 -31.41
N PHE A 260 0.74 0.89 -30.34
CA PHE A 260 1.01 2.33 -30.25
C PHE A 260 -0.24 3.21 -30.43
N ALA A 261 -1.42 2.67 -30.13
CA ALA A 261 -2.64 3.43 -30.10
C ALA A 261 -2.84 4.09 -28.73
N ILE A 262 -3.38 5.31 -28.72
CA ILE A 262 -3.75 5.97 -27.45
C ILE A 262 -5.01 5.29 -26.93
N ILE A 263 -4.89 4.65 -25.76
CA ILE A 263 -5.98 3.95 -25.07
C ILE A 263 -6.43 4.66 -23.78
N GLY A 264 -5.75 5.72 -23.38
CA GLY A 264 -6.11 6.52 -22.21
C GLY A 264 -5.54 7.92 -22.31
N LEU A 265 -6.28 8.90 -21.79
CA LEU A 265 -5.82 10.26 -21.59
C LEU A 265 -6.48 10.81 -20.34
N ASP A 266 -5.67 11.22 -19.36
CA ASP A 266 -6.13 11.76 -18.09
C ASP A 266 -5.61 13.18 -17.87
N PHE A 267 -6.46 14.02 -17.30
CA PHE A 267 -6.10 15.36 -16.84
C PHE A 267 -6.41 15.48 -15.37
N ILE A 268 -5.40 15.84 -14.58
CA ILE A 268 -5.52 16.05 -13.14
C ILE A 268 -5.18 17.50 -12.83
N LEU A 269 -6.01 18.13 -12.02
CA LEU A 269 -5.82 19.48 -11.50
C LEU A 269 -5.93 19.42 -9.99
N ASP A 270 -4.89 19.85 -9.28
CA ASP A 270 -4.88 20.06 -7.85
C ASP A 270 -4.74 21.53 -7.53
N LEU A 271 -5.58 22.04 -6.63
CA LEU A 271 -5.58 23.42 -6.18
C LEU A 271 -5.72 23.48 -4.65
N GLY A 272 -4.76 24.13 -4.00
CA GLY A 272 -4.79 24.42 -2.56
C GLY A 272 -4.97 25.93 -2.31
N ILE A 273 -6.02 26.33 -1.58
CA ILE A 273 -6.26 27.72 -1.18
C ILE A 273 -6.54 27.75 0.32
N GLY A 274 -5.54 28.11 1.10
CA GLY A 274 -5.65 28.11 2.57
C GLY A 274 -5.92 26.70 3.10
N ALA A 275 -7.01 26.56 3.86
CA ALA A 275 -7.44 25.28 4.42
C ALA A 275 -8.29 24.42 3.46
N VAL A 276 -8.51 24.87 2.23
CA VAL A 276 -9.33 24.16 1.24
C VAL A 276 -8.42 23.59 0.17
N GLN A 277 -8.60 22.30 -0.13
CA GLN A 277 -7.97 21.62 -1.24
C GLN A 277 -9.05 21.14 -2.22
N PHE A 278 -8.74 21.17 -3.49
CA PHE A 278 -9.60 20.74 -4.58
C PHE A 278 -8.79 19.92 -5.57
N THR A 279 -9.27 18.72 -5.94
CA THR A 279 -8.73 17.89 -6.99
C THR A 279 -9.79 17.60 -8.03
N SER A 280 -9.45 17.74 -9.29
CA SER A 280 -10.29 17.34 -10.43
C SER A 280 -9.54 16.36 -11.30
N TRP A 281 -10.17 15.26 -11.66
CA TRP A 281 -9.64 14.25 -12.56
C TRP A 281 -10.64 13.97 -13.68
N THR A 282 -10.23 14.25 -14.94
CA THR A 282 -10.99 13.98 -16.16
C THR A 282 -10.32 12.88 -16.94
N SER A 283 -11.04 11.83 -17.26
CA SER A 283 -10.55 10.66 -18.00
C SER A 283 -11.21 10.53 -19.36
N PHE A 284 -10.41 10.05 -20.33
CA PHE A 284 -10.84 9.70 -21.67
C PHE A 284 -10.35 8.27 -21.97
N ALA A 285 -11.18 7.47 -22.61
CA ALA A 285 -10.90 6.08 -22.97
C ALA A 285 -11.30 5.81 -24.45
N PRO A 286 -10.86 4.70 -25.04
CA PRO A 286 -11.30 4.33 -26.37
C PRO A 286 -12.81 4.24 -26.46
N PRO A 287 -13.42 4.71 -27.55
CA PRO A 287 -14.86 4.62 -27.73
C PRO A 287 -15.30 3.16 -27.88
N THR A 288 -16.41 2.79 -27.25
CA THR A 288 -17.03 1.47 -27.39
C THR A 288 -17.69 1.25 -28.76
N THR A 289 -17.92 2.34 -29.51
CA THR A 289 -18.45 2.33 -30.88
C THR A 289 -17.48 3.05 -31.80
N PRO A 290 -17.42 2.68 -33.11
CA PRO A 290 -16.52 3.36 -34.08
C PRO A 290 -16.64 4.88 -34.03
N SER A 291 -15.55 5.55 -33.77
CA SER A 291 -15.44 7.01 -33.66
C SER A 291 -14.26 7.51 -34.45
N VAL A 292 -14.33 8.78 -34.88
CA VAL A 292 -13.20 9.47 -35.55
C VAL A 292 -12.10 9.82 -34.53
N LEU A 293 -12.49 9.96 -33.23
CA LEU A 293 -11.56 10.29 -32.17
C LEU A 293 -10.99 8.98 -31.56
N PRO A 294 -9.70 8.93 -31.27
CA PRO A 294 -9.06 7.76 -30.66
C PRO A 294 -9.57 7.52 -29.24
N VAL A 295 -9.93 8.58 -28.50
CA VAL A 295 -10.46 8.53 -27.15
C VAL A 295 -11.66 9.47 -27.03
N VAL A 296 -12.60 9.10 -26.17
CA VAL A 296 -13.80 9.88 -25.81
C VAL A 296 -13.87 10.03 -24.30
N PHE A 297 -14.58 11.05 -23.83
CA PHE A 297 -14.80 11.24 -22.40
C PHE A 297 -15.33 9.96 -21.74
N SER A 298 -14.68 9.50 -20.66
CA SER A 298 -15.01 8.27 -19.94
C SER A 298 -15.42 8.52 -18.52
N GLY A 299 -15.05 9.66 -17.92
CA GLY A 299 -15.50 10.00 -16.57
C GLY A 299 -14.85 11.26 -16.01
N GLN A 300 -15.43 11.74 -14.93
CA GLN A 300 -14.97 12.91 -14.18
C GLN A 300 -15.10 12.66 -12.70
N ARG A 301 -14.05 13.01 -11.94
CA ARG A 301 -14.09 13.00 -10.48
C ARG A 301 -13.69 14.35 -9.93
N PHE A 302 -14.37 14.77 -8.87
CA PHE A 302 -14.07 15.97 -8.12
C PHE A 302 -13.92 15.61 -6.66
N ALA A 303 -12.83 16.05 -6.03
CA ALA A 303 -12.65 15.94 -4.60
C ALA A 303 -12.42 17.33 -4.00
N VAL A 304 -13.03 17.56 -2.86
CA VAL A 304 -12.85 18.78 -2.07
C VAL A 304 -12.58 18.39 -0.63
N SER A 305 -11.54 18.96 -0.04
CA SER A 305 -11.21 18.78 1.38
C SER A 305 -11.08 20.13 2.07
N PHE A 306 -11.49 20.17 3.34
CA PHE A 306 -11.25 21.31 4.20
C PHE A 306 -11.04 20.84 5.64
N GLU A 307 -10.25 21.64 6.37
CA GLU A 307 -9.95 21.41 7.77
C GLU A 307 -10.64 22.46 8.65
N ILE A 308 -11.29 21.99 9.72
CA ILE A 308 -11.87 22.86 10.74
C ILE A 308 -11.51 22.28 12.13
N PHE A 309 -10.68 22.99 12.90
CA PHE A 309 -10.32 22.63 14.28
C PHE A 309 -9.79 21.19 14.44
N GLY A 310 -8.93 20.72 13.53
CA GLY A 310 -8.38 19.37 13.57
C GLY A 310 -9.34 18.30 13.05
N VAL A 311 -10.44 18.70 12.41
CA VAL A 311 -11.34 17.79 11.70
C VAL A 311 -11.21 18.03 10.21
N TRP A 312 -10.78 16.99 9.48
CA TRP A 312 -10.74 16.98 8.03
C TRP A 312 -12.01 16.39 7.46
N ILE A 313 -12.63 17.12 6.55
CA ILE A 313 -13.83 16.69 5.83
C ILE A 313 -13.51 16.69 4.35
N THR A 314 -13.58 15.53 3.73
CA THR A 314 -13.26 15.35 2.31
C THR A 314 -14.46 14.71 1.60
N SER A 315 -14.89 15.31 0.51
CA SER A 315 -15.94 14.77 -0.37
C SER A 315 -15.38 14.53 -1.76
N GLU A 316 -15.59 13.34 -2.31
CA GLU A 316 -15.35 13.01 -3.71
C GLU A 316 -16.66 12.69 -4.40
N THR A 317 -16.86 13.23 -5.61
CA THR A 317 -18.01 12.93 -6.48
C THR A 317 -17.51 12.48 -7.83
N GLY A 318 -17.99 11.34 -8.31
CA GLY A 318 -17.68 10.75 -9.60
C GLY A 318 -18.87 10.75 -10.55
N PHE A 319 -18.57 10.97 -11.83
CA PHE A 319 -19.50 10.91 -12.96
C PHE A 319 -18.95 9.98 -14.02
N ASP A 320 -19.81 9.19 -14.65
CA ASP A 320 -19.47 8.31 -15.75
C ASP A 320 -19.28 9.05 -17.08
N GLY A 321 -18.97 8.31 -18.15
CA GLY A 321 -18.79 8.83 -19.51
C GLY A 321 -20.02 9.51 -20.13
N SER A 322 -21.18 9.38 -19.51
CA SER A 322 -22.44 10.05 -19.88
C SER A 322 -22.76 11.24 -19.00
N PHE A 323 -21.85 11.63 -18.11
CA PHE A 323 -22.07 12.62 -17.04
C PHE A 323 -23.21 12.24 -16.07
N LEU A 324 -23.52 10.95 -15.95
CA LEU A 324 -24.42 10.48 -14.92
C LEU A 324 -23.64 10.29 -13.62
N PHE A 325 -24.30 10.60 -12.50
CA PHE A 325 -23.74 10.38 -11.18
C PHE A 325 -23.42 8.89 -10.98
N GLU A 326 -22.15 8.59 -10.69
CA GLU A 326 -21.67 7.27 -10.46
C GLU A 326 -21.59 6.97 -8.95
N ARG A 327 -20.90 7.85 -8.23
CA ARG A 327 -20.58 7.63 -6.83
C ARG A 327 -20.26 8.93 -6.11
N GLN A 328 -20.55 8.98 -4.80
CA GLN A 328 -20.02 9.99 -3.89
C GLN A 328 -19.42 9.29 -2.66
N ARG A 329 -18.25 9.75 -2.25
CA ARG A 329 -17.62 9.36 -1.00
C ARG A 329 -17.47 10.57 -0.10
N LEU A 330 -17.79 10.41 1.18
CA LEU A 330 -17.61 11.43 2.21
C LEU A 330 -16.75 10.85 3.32
N ALA A 331 -15.56 11.40 3.50
CA ALA A 331 -14.63 11.06 4.58
C ALA A 331 -14.62 12.16 5.63
N ILE A 332 -14.63 11.77 6.90
CA ILE A 332 -14.42 12.65 8.05
C ILE A 332 -13.32 12.03 8.89
N VAL A 333 -12.23 12.76 9.11
CA VAL A 333 -11.11 12.34 9.95
C VAL A 333 -10.90 13.41 11.02
N ALA A 334 -10.98 13.02 12.29
CA ALA A 334 -10.71 13.90 13.42
C ALA A 334 -9.63 13.29 14.31
N GLU A 335 -8.54 14.04 14.51
CA GLU A 335 -7.43 13.70 15.39
C GLU A 335 -7.35 14.77 16.49
N ILE A 336 -8.18 14.61 17.50
CA ILE A 336 -8.27 15.53 18.63
C ILE A 336 -7.86 14.78 19.89
N GLU A 337 -6.58 14.87 20.25
CA GLU A 337 -6.05 14.16 21.41
C GLU A 337 -6.95 14.28 22.66
N PRO A 338 -7.25 13.17 23.32
CA PRO A 338 -6.78 11.79 23.10
C PRO A 338 -7.67 10.96 22.16
N VAL A 339 -8.61 11.56 21.45
CA VAL A 339 -9.64 10.90 20.64
C VAL A 339 -9.29 10.97 19.15
N THR A 340 -9.42 9.84 18.47
CA THR A 340 -9.40 9.73 17.01
C THR A 340 -10.76 9.27 16.51
N PHE A 341 -11.20 9.81 15.39
CA PHE A 341 -12.44 9.40 14.74
C PHE A 341 -12.27 9.43 13.22
N THR A 342 -12.68 8.36 12.57
CA THR A 342 -12.71 8.27 11.10
C THR A 342 -14.07 7.75 10.65
N SER A 343 -14.64 8.39 9.64
CA SER A 343 -15.88 7.96 8.99
C SER A 343 -15.69 8.00 7.48
N LEU A 344 -16.07 6.94 6.79
CA LEU A 344 -16.18 6.89 5.34
C LEU A 344 -17.59 6.47 4.97
N THR A 345 -18.31 7.33 4.26
CA THR A 345 -19.66 7.05 3.76
C THR A 345 -19.64 7.04 2.23
N VAL A 346 -20.23 6.04 1.63
CA VAL A 346 -20.29 5.85 0.17
C VAL A 346 -21.75 5.88 -0.27
N PHE A 347 -22.02 6.67 -1.30
CA PHE A 347 -23.29 6.72 -2.03
C PHE A 347 -23.04 6.33 -3.49
N ASP A 348 -23.94 5.60 -4.08
CA ASP A 348 -23.96 5.26 -5.51
C ASP A 348 -25.23 5.83 -6.19
N GLY A 349 -25.46 5.47 -7.45
CA GLY A 349 -26.63 5.92 -8.20
C GLY A 349 -27.98 5.50 -7.61
N LEU A 350 -28.01 4.58 -6.65
CA LEU A 350 -29.21 4.12 -5.94
C LEU A 350 -29.37 4.78 -4.57
N GLY A 351 -28.38 5.51 -4.10
CA GLY A 351 -28.37 6.20 -2.81
C GLY A 351 -27.27 5.73 -1.88
N PHE A 352 -27.56 5.55 -0.59
CA PHE A 352 -26.60 5.03 0.39
C PHE A 352 -26.14 3.62 0.01
N SER A 353 -24.83 3.41 -0.04
CA SER A 353 -24.21 2.11 -0.36
C SER A 353 -23.56 1.48 0.88
N SER A 354 -22.66 2.21 1.53
CA SER A 354 -21.95 1.71 2.71
C SER A 354 -21.45 2.84 3.61
N GLN A 355 -21.19 2.50 4.86
CA GLN A 355 -20.52 3.38 5.83
C GLN A 355 -19.57 2.57 6.71
N CYS A 356 -18.38 3.10 6.92
CA CYS A 356 -17.43 2.62 7.91
C CYS A 356 -17.17 3.72 8.93
N LEU A 357 -17.19 3.35 10.20
CA LEU A 357 -16.89 4.24 11.33
C LEU A 357 -15.78 3.60 12.17
N ARG A 358 -14.77 4.37 12.52
CA ARG A 358 -13.76 3.96 13.51
C ARG A 358 -13.59 5.08 14.52
N ALA A 359 -13.63 4.73 15.79
CA ALA A 359 -13.35 5.64 16.90
C ALA A 359 -12.30 5.03 17.82
N GLY A 360 -11.33 5.82 18.24
CA GLY A 360 -10.26 5.43 19.11
C GLY A 360 -10.03 6.43 20.23
N VAL A 361 -9.46 5.96 21.33
CA VAL A 361 -9.02 6.81 22.42
C VAL A 361 -7.71 6.28 22.99
N THR A 362 -6.70 7.16 23.10
CA THR A 362 -5.34 6.78 23.52
C THR A 362 -5.01 7.38 24.87
N PHE A 363 -4.65 6.54 25.86
CA PHE A 363 -4.19 6.95 27.18
C PHE A 363 -2.95 6.16 27.58
N TYR A 364 -1.86 6.84 27.92
CA TYR A 364 -0.62 6.22 28.45
C TYR A 364 -0.09 5.05 27.62
N GLY A 365 -0.11 5.17 26.28
CA GLY A 365 0.36 4.12 25.37
C GLY A 365 -0.65 3.00 25.12
N VAL A 366 -1.86 3.08 25.70
CA VAL A 366 -2.96 2.16 25.42
C VAL A 366 -3.98 2.87 24.54
N THR A 367 -4.28 2.31 23.38
CA THR A 367 -5.33 2.75 22.49
C THR A 367 -6.49 1.75 22.56
N LEU A 368 -7.68 2.25 22.91
CA LEU A 368 -8.93 1.51 22.78
C LEU A 368 -9.63 1.99 21.52
N TYR A 369 -10.09 1.07 20.68
CA TYR A 369 -10.80 1.45 19.45
C TYR A 369 -12.02 0.57 19.20
N THR A 370 -12.95 1.11 18.42
CA THR A 370 -14.10 0.38 17.89
C THR A 370 -14.29 0.73 16.43
N THR A 371 -14.65 -0.28 15.63
CA THR A 371 -15.00 -0.11 14.21
C THR A 371 -16.40 -0.65 13.98
N ALA A 372 -17.18 0.00 13.12
CA ALA A 372 -18.49 -0.49 12.71
C ALA A 372 -18.66 -0.27 11.20
N ALA A 373 -19.05 -1.32 10.50
CA ALA A 373 -19.37 -1.28 9.08
C ALA A 373 -20.87 -1.49 8.86
N PHE A 374 -21.40 -0.76 7.89
CA PHE A 374 -22.81 -0.76 7.53
C PHE A 374 -22.94 -0.83 6.00
N ASP A 375 -23.97 -1.50 5.53
CA ASP A 375 -24.43 -1.45 4.15
C ASP A 375 -25.95 -1.19 4.09
N THR A 376 -26.54 -1.37 2.91
CA THR A 376 -28.00 -1.22 2.71
C THR A 376 -28.83 -2.27 3.48
N SER A 377 -28.23 -3.33 3.95
CA SER A 377 -28.91 -4.39 4.77
C SER A 377 -28.81 -4.12 6.27
N GLY A 378 -27.96 -3.17 6.69
CA GLY A 378 -27.76 -2.79 8.09
C GLY A 378 -26.30 -2.92 8.53
N VAL A 379 -26.10 -3.30 9.79
CA VAL A 379 -24.75 -3.51 10.37
C VAL A 379 -24.16 -4.80 9.80
N THR A 380 -23.02 -4.70 9.14
CA THR A 380 -22.31 -5.85 8.55
C THR A 380 -21.20 -6.36 9.46
N GLU A 381 -20.57 -5.46 10.21
CA GLU A 381 -19.45 -5.80 11.10
C GLU A 381 -19.37 -4.82 12.27
N VAL A 382 -18.95 -5.31 13.42
CA VAL A 382 -18.56 -4.48 14.57
C VAL A 382 -17.30 -5.09 15.18
N SER A 383 -16.27 -4.28 15.38
CA SER A 383 -15.09 -4.70 16.13
C SER A 383 -14.79 -3.78 17.30
N VAL A 384 -14.16 -4.34 18.32
CA VAL A 384 -13.62 -3.62 19.47
C VAL A 384 -12.24 -4.17 19.74
N GLY A 385 -11.26 -3.30 19.84
CA GLY A 385 -9.90 -3.70 20.08
C GLY A 385 -9.18 -2.79 21.08
N PHE A 386 -8.06 -3.28 21.55
CA PHE A 386 -7.07 -2.47 22.23
C PHE A 386 -5.68 -2.76 21.69
N GLU A 387 -4.83 -1.78 21.80
CA GLU A 387 -3.43 -1.83 21.39
C GLU A 387 -2.61 -1.16 22.49
N TRP A 388 -1.51 -1.79 22.90
CA TRP A 388 -0.61 -1.27 23.90
C TRP A 388 0.83 -1.25 23.35
N SER A 389 1.39 -0.05 23.25
CA SER A 389 2.78 0.18 22.82
C SER A 389 3.66 0.49 24.02
N PHE A 390 4.86 -0.11 24.10
CA PHE A 390 5.82 0.04 25.20
C PHE A 390 7.29 0.13 24.72
#